data_0a873ffb3ac2317a6fad74a55f7a4ac2
#
_entry.id   0a873ffb3ac2317a6fad74a55f7a4ac2
#
_cell.length_a   1.000
_cell.length_b   1.000
_cell.length_c   1.000
_cell.angle_alpha   90.00
_cell.angle_beta   90.00
_cell.angle_gamma   90.00
#
_symmetry.space_group_name_H-M   'P 1'
#
loop_
_entity.id
_entity.type
_entity.pdbx_description
1 polymer ?
#
loop_
_entity_poly.entity_id
_entity_poly.type
_entity_poly.pdbx_seq_one_letter_code
_entity_poly.pdbx_strand_id
1 'polypeptide(L)'
;VGMVAGISFLSWLLAPPLSAQASGAQEAVERGPVPRLSNGKPDLSGVWQVPYVPDMTVTQGDQRGTAELPFTRWGLENWETYDPADGDYTGSCMPFGLIRAMNAPYPFQVMQSDTYVSLLFELNTWFHVIPIDGRDHPEDANPTWFGHSVGRWDGDVLVVETVGFNGYTRLDTIGHPHSDELRLVQTFERPDAGHIKYTVTVDDPIAYTEP
;
A
#
# COMPACT_ATOMS: atom_id res chain seq x y z
N VAL A 1 61.72 52.14 24.67
CA VAL A 1 60.93 51.62 23.58
C VAL A 1 60.12 50.46 24.16
N GLY A 2 58.87 50.77 24.59
CA GLY A 2 57.94 49.75 25.12
C GLY A 2 56.95 49.31 24.08
N MET A 3 56.86 48.03 23.94
CA MET A 3 55.91 47.37 23.01
C MET A 3 54.71 46.83 23.83
N VAL A 4 53.54 47.43 23.66
CA VAL A 4 52.29 46.97 24.31
C VAL A 4 51.63 45.95 23.37
N ALA A 5 51.54 44.69 23.80
CA ALA A 5 50.80 43.65 23.11
C ALA A 5 49.34 43.70 23.55
N GLY A 6 48.47 44.09 22.65
CA GLY A 6 47.01 44.01 22.84
C GLY A 6 46.48 42.60 22.64
N ILE A 7 45.86 42.03 23.66
CA ILE A 7 45.17 40.76 23.61
C ILE A 7 43.71 41.02 23.22
N SER A 8 43.33 40.67 22.02
CA SER A 8 41.94 40.69 21.57
C SER A 8 41.20 39.43 22.03
N PHE A 9 40.25 39.58 22.98
CA PHE A 9 39.33 38.50 23.33
C PHE A 9 38.25 38.37 22.25
N LEU A 10 38.31 37.28 21.50
CA LEU A 10 37.26 36.89 20.57
C LEU A 10 36.17 36.16 21.35
N SER A 11 35.08 36.89 21.66
CA SER A 11 33.89 36.31 22.30
C SER A 11 33.16 35.39 21.33
N TRP A 12 33.26 34.10 21.55
CA TRP A 12 32.39 33.11 20.85
C TRP A 12 30.98 33.18 21.45
N LEU A 13 30.05 33.77 20.70
CA LEU A 13 28.63 33.64 21.00
C LEU A 13 28.21 32.20 20.68
N LEU A 14 28.09 31.37 21.71
CA LEU A 14 27.45 30.09 21.65
C LEU A 14 25.96 30.31 21.37
N ALA A 15 25.53 30.09 20.11
CA ALA A 15 24.14 29.98 19.80
C ALA A 15 23.54 28.77 20.55
N PRO A 16 22.39 28.89 21.22
CA PRO A 16 21.76 27.75 21.85
C PRO A 16 21.38 26.72 20.75
N PRO A 17 21.48 25.41 21.05
CA PRO A 17 21.06 24.41 20.11
C PRO A 17 19.58 24.62 19.80
N LEU A 18 19.24 24.76 18.51
CA LEU A 18 17.87 24.64 18.06
C LEU A 18 17.42 23.21 18.38
N SER A 19 16.75 23.05 19.52
CA SER A 19 15.96 21.85 19.77
C SER A 19 14.79 21.88 18.78
N ALA A 20 14.94 21.16 17.68
CA ALA A 20 13.80 20.79 16.83
C ALA A 20 12.87 19.96 17.71
N GLN A 21 11.92 20.61 18.36
CA GLN A 21 10.75 19.94 18.89
C GLN A 21 9.96 19.45 17.66
N ALA A 22 10.20 18.20 17.28
CA ALA A 22 9.22 17.43 16.56
C ALA A 22 8.00 17.32 17.48
N SER A 23 7.14 18.32 17.45
CA SER A 23 5.79 18.19 17.98
C SER A 23 5.07 17.22 17.06
N GLY A 24 5.16 15.93 17.35
CA GLY A 24 4.27 14.91 16.85
C GLY A 24 2.87 15.12 17.46
N ALA A 25 2.25 16.25 17.16
CA ALA A 25 0.83 16.36 17.21
C ALA A 25 0.33 15.51 16.02
N GLN A 26 0.02 14.23 16.26
CA GLN A 26 -0.90 13.52 15.41
C GLN A 26 -2.15 14.41 15.37
N GLU A 27 -2.33 15.13 14.26
CA GLU A 27 -3.58 15.83 14.01
C GLU A 27 -4.70 14.80 14.19
N ALA A 28 -5.66 15.12 15.07
CA ALA A 28 -6.79 14.25 15.29
C ALA A 28 -7.47 14.04 13.94
N VAL A 29 -7.47 12.81 13.46
CA VAL A 29 -8.06 12.46 12.17
C VAL A 29 -9.51 12.92 12.18
N GLU A 30 -9.87 13.74 11.19
CA GLU A 30 -11.16 14.41 11.14
C GLU A 30 -12.29 13.38 10.91
N ARG A 31 -13.12 13.17 11.92
CA ARG A 31 -14.30 12.30 11.85
C ARG A 31 -15.52 13.11 11.44
N GLY A 32 -15.48 13.69 10.23
CA GLY A 32 -16.59 14.39 9.62
C GLY A 32 -17.45 13.51 8.72
N PRO A 33 -18.50 14.07 8.12
CA PRO A 33 -19.28 13.35 7.12
C PRO A 33 -18.43 13.01 5.91
N VAL A 34 -18.74 11.90 5.24
CA VAL A 34 -18.04 11.43 4.04
C VAL A 34 -18.17 12.47 2.92
N PRO A 35 -17.07 13.03 2.40
CA PRO A 35 -17.11 13.87 1.21
C PRO A 35 -17.65 13.07 0.00
N ARG A 36 -18.37 13.77 -0.89
CA ARG A 36 -18.94 13.13 -2.09
C ARG A 36 -18.63 13.94 -3.34
N LEU A 37 -18.42 13.22 -4.43
CA LEU A 37 -18.32 13.78 -5.76
C LEU A 37 -19.71 14.25 -6.26
N SER A 38 -19.72 14.99 -7.37
CA SER A 38 -20.95 15.50 -8.00
C SER A 38 -21.92 14.39 -8.43
N ASN A 39 -21.41 13.20 -8.72
CA ASN A 39 -22.21 12.00 -9.04
C ASN A 39 -22.79 11.30 -7.79
N GLY A 40 -22.57 11.85 -6.59
CA GLY A 40 -23.06 11.34 -5.31
C GLY A 40 -22.23 10.20 -4.71
N LYS A 41 -21.22 9.69 -5.41
CA LYS A 41 -20.34 8.64 -4.87
C LYS A 41 -19.37 9.22 -3.84
N PRO A 42 -18.93 8.41 -2.83
CA PRO A 42 -17.88 8.82 -1.92
C PRO A 42 -16.64 9.31 -2.68
N ASP A 43 -16.09 10.42 -2.26
CA ASP A 43 -14.81 10.92 -2.76
C ASP A 43 -13.68 10.21 -2.00
N LEU A 44 -12.94 9.35 -2.69
CA LEU A 44 -11.78 8.64 -2.14
C LEU A 44 -10.49 9.44 -2.34
N SER A 45 -10.53 10.58 -3.03
CA SER A 45 -9.34 11.38 -3.32
C SER A 45 -8.66 11.87 -2.04
N GLY A 46 -7.35 11.92 -2.08
CA GLY A 46 -6.53 12.36 -0.95
C GLY A 46 -5.23 11.58 -0.84
N VAL A 47 -4.43 11.91 0.16
CA VAL A 47 -3.23 11.18 0.54
C VAL A 47 -3.55 10.34 1.77
N TRP A 48 -3.30 9.05 1.66
CA TRP A 48 -3.66 8.07 2.68
C TRP A 48 -2.42 7.37 3.23
N GLN A 49 -2.33 7.34 4.55
CA GLN A 49 -1.32 6.56 5.24
C GLN A 49 -1.87 5.15 5.48
N VAL A 50 -1.09 4.14 5.16
CA VAL A 50 -1.43 2.73 5.43
C VAL A 50 -0.62 2.19 6.61
N PRO A 51 -1.16 1.27 7.41
CA PRO A 51 -0.36 0.53 8.37
C PRO A 51 0.63 -0.38 7.62
N TYR A 52 1.81 -0.57 8.19
CA TYR A 52 2.75 -1.57 7.65
C TYR A 52 2.28 -2.98 8.00
N VAL A 53 2.07 -3.80 6.99
CA VAL A 53 1.64 -5.19 7.12
C VAL A 53 2.72 -6.11 6.52
N PRO A 54 3.77 -6.43 7.29
CA PRO A 54 4.84 -7.32 6.81
C PRO A 54 4.39 -8.77 6.68
N ASP A 55 3.40 -9.16 7.47
CA ASP A 55 2.85 -10.51 7.56
C ASP A 55 1.32 -10.41 7.60
N MET A 56 0.66 -10.87 6.55
CA MET A 56 -0.80 -10.79 6.42
C MET A 56 -1.54 -11.79 7.32
N THR A 57 -0.87 -12.76 7.92
CA THR A 57 -1.48 -13.73 8.84
C THR A 57 -1.63 -13.21 10.26
N VAL A 58 -0.87 -12.17 10.64
CA VAL A 58 -0.86 -11.63 12.00
C VAL A 58 -1.96 -10.58 12.17
N THR A 59 -2.71 -10.70 13.27
CA THR A 59 -3.61 -9.63 13.72
C THR A 59 -2.82 -8.62 14.55
N GLN A 60 -2.70 -7.39 14.07
CA GLN A 60 -1.97 -6.31 14.74
C GLN A 60 -2.67 -4.96 14.52
N GLY A 61 -2.96 -4.24 15.60
CA GLY A 61 -3.68 -2.97 15.53
C GLY A 61 -5.07 -3.15 14.89
N ASP A 62 -5.34 -2.41 13.82
CA ASP A 62 -6.58 -2.50 13.05
C ASP A 62 -6.56 -3.56 11.94
N GLN A 63 -5.40 -4.17 11.71
CA GLN A 63 -5.27 -5.30 10.77
C GLN A 63 -5.95 -6.54 11.35
N ARG A 64 -6.68 -7.24 10.49
CA ARG A 64 -7.21 -8.58 10.77
C ARG A 64 -6.47 -9.58 9.90
N GLY A 65 -5.61 -10.38 10.54
CA GLY A 65 -4.90 -11.47 9.88
C GLY A 65 -5.71 -12.76 9.87
N THR A 66 -5.32 -13.68 8.99
CA THR A 66 -5.82 -15.06 8.93
C THR A 66 -4.77 -15.96 9.59
N ALA A 67 -4.96 -16.38 10.82
CA ALA A 67 -3.94 -17.10 11.62
C ALA A 67 -3.33 -18.34 10.93
N GLU A 68 -4.08 -19.00 10.03
CA GLU A 68 -3.63 -20.15 9.24
C GLU A 68 -4.05 -19.92 7.79
N LEU A 69 -3.13 -20.20 6.85
CA LEU A 69 -3.41 -20.12 5.43
C LEU A 69 -3.72 -21.52 4.88
N PRO A 70 -4.80 -21.65 4.09
CA PRO A 70 -5.24 -22.93 3.54
C PRO A 70 -4.39 -23.31 2.32
N PHE A 71 -3.09 -23.55 2.50
CA PHE A 71 -2.18 -23.85 1.41
C PHE A 71 -2.58 -25.11 0.64
N THR A 72 -2.46 -25.06 -0.68
CA THR A 72 -2.29 -26.27 -1.47
C THR A 72 -0.90 -26.86 -1.24
N ARG A 73 -0.63 -28.04 -1.82
CA ARG A 73 0.73 -28.59 -1.79
C ARG A 73 1.74 -27.64 -2.45
N TRP A 74 1.41 -27.07 -3.59
CA TRP A 74 2.27 -26.12 -4.31
C TRP A 74 2.51 -24.84 -3.47
N GLY A 75 1.45 -24.31 -2.86
CA GLY A 75 1.53 -23.12 -2.01
C GLY A 75 2.47 -23.35 -0.82
N LEU A 76 2.33 -24.50 -0.13
CA LEU A 76 3.17 -24.85 1.01
C LEU A 76 4.63 -25.04 0.61
N GLU A 77 4.91 -25.79 -0.47
CA GLU A 77 6.27 -26.01 -0.98
C GLU A 77 6.94 -24.68 -1.35
N ASN A 78 6.21 -23.74 -1.98
CA ASN A 78 6.71 -22.41 -2.31
C ASN A 78 6.92 -21.50 -1.10
N TRP A 79 6.10 -21.67 -0.06
CA TRP A 79 6.28 -20.98 1.20
C TRP A 79 7.51 -21.46 1.97
N GLU A 80 7.63 -22.79 2.17
CA GLU A 80 8.72 -23.41 2.94
C GLU A 80 10.10 -23.24 2.30
N THR A 81 10.15 -23.08 0.98
CA THR A 81 11.42 -22.89 0.24
C THR A 81 11.82 -21.44 0.05
N TYR A 82 10.96 -20.48 0.43
CA TYR A 82 11.29 -19.06 0.33
C TYR A 82 12.03 -18.58 1.58
N ASP A 83 13.27 -18.13 1.38
CA ASP A 83 14.05 -17.47 2.43
C ASP A 83 14.37 -16.03 1.99
N PRO A 84 13.77 -15.00 2.61
CA PRO A 84 14.08 -13.61 2.28
C PRO A 84 15.55 -13.24 2.59
N ALA A 85 16.26 -14.00 3.42
CA ALA A 85 17.68 -13.79 3.69
C ALA A 85 18.58 -14.20 2.53
N ASP A 86 18.14 -15.12 1.67
CA ASP A 86 18.84 -15.53 0.44
C ASP A 86 18.69 -14.49 -0.69
N GLY A 87 17.90 -13.46 -0.47
CA GLY A 87 17.67 -12.35 -1.39
C GLY A 87 16.21 -12.23 -1.83
N ASP A 88 15.52 -11.24 -1.29
CA ASP A 88 14.20 -10.87 -1.78
C ASP A 88 14.31 -10.31 -3.22
N TYR A 89 13.35 -10.68 -4.09
CA TYR A 89 13.32 -10.21 -5.50
C TYR A 89 13.33 -8.67 -5.62
N THR A 90 12.85 -7.94 -4.63
CA THR A 90 12.86 -6.48 -4.61
C THR A 90 14.28 -5.92 -4.49
N GLY A 91 15.22 -6.68 -3.94
CA GLY A 91 16.64 -6.35 -3.93
C GLY A 91 17.27 -6.28 -5.33
N SER A 92 16.64 -6.93 -6.32
CA SER A 92 16.99 -6.85 -7.74
C SER A 92 16.22 -5.75 -8.50
N CYS A 93 15.68 -4.77 -7.79
CA CYS A 93 14.87 -3.67 -8.34
C CYS A 93 13.58 -4.11 -9.03
N MET A 94 13.07 -5.28 -8.72
CA MET A 94 11.79 -5.75 -9.23
C MET A 94 10.62 -5.11 -8.44
N PRO A 95 9.47 -4.83 -9.07
CA PRO A 95 8.30 -4.28 -8.41
C PRO A 95 7.78 -5.19 -7.29
N PHE A 96 7.22 -4.59 -6.23
CA PHE A 96 6.66 -5.32 -5.08
C PHE A 96 5.43 -6.17 -5.43
N GLY A 97 4.72 -5.83 -6.49
CA GLY A 97 3.37 -6.30 -6.72
C GLY A 97 2.31 -5.49 -5.96
N LEU A 98 1.05 -5.64 -6.37
CA LEU A 98 -0.03 -4.77 -5.89
C LEU A 98 -0.26 -4.90 -4.38
N ILE A 99 -0.41 -6.11 -3.86
CA ILE A 99 -0.74 -6.31 -2.44
C ILE A 99 0.40 -5.84 -1.54
N ARG A 100 1.64 -6.20 -1.85
CA ARG A 100 2.78 -5.77 -1.06
C ARG A 100 3.00 -4.25 -1.13
N ALA A 101 2.68 -3.61 -2.26
CA ALA A 101 2.70 -2.15 -2.36
C ALA A 101 1.61 -1.50 -1.49
N MET A 102 0.41 -2.07 -1.43
CA MET A 102 -0.68 -1.64 -0.55
C MET A 102 -0.37 -1.84 0.94
N ASN A 103 0.49 -2.78 1.27
CA ASN A 103 0.88 -3.12 2.65
C ASN A 103 2.18 -2.44 3.10
N ALA A 104 2.85 -1.68 2.23
CA ALA A 104 4.08 -0.99 2.53
C ALA A 104 3.83 0.25 3.43
N PRO A 105 4.80 0.64 4.31
CA PRO A 105 4.61 1.73 5.28
C PRO A 105 4.74 3.13 4.65
N TYR A 106 4.37 3.26 3.40
CA TYR A 106 4.46 4.51 2.64
C TYR A 106 3.08 4.97 2.21
N PRO A 107 2.81 6.28 2.23
CA PRO A 107 1.53 6.80 1.80
C PRO A 107 1.30 6.58 0.31
N PHE A 108 0.04 6.58 -0.08
CA PHE A 108 -0.35 6.66 -1.47
C PHE A 108 -1.41 7.75 -1.66
N GLN A 109 -1.39 8.38 -2.82
CA GLN A 109 -2.42 9.32 -3.23
C GLN A 109 -3.48 8.61 -4.05
N VAL A 110 -4.74 8.85 -3.72
CA VAL A 110 -5.88 8.48 -4.57
C VAL A 110 -6.28 9.69 -5.41
N MET A 111 -6.40 9.48 -6.71
CA MET A 111 -7.03 10.41 -7.64
C MET A 111 -8.27 9.73 -8.22
N GLN A 112 -9.42 10.40 -8.11
CA GLN A 112 -10.70 9.85 -8.55
C GLN A 112 -11.38 10.78 -9.54
N SER A 113 -11.92 10.17 -10.59
CA SER A 113 -12.83 10.80 -11.56
C SER A 113 -14.10 9.96 -11.69
N ASP A 114 -15.00 10.35 -12.59
CA ASP A 114 -16.23 9.57 -12.87
C ASP A 114 -15.95 8.20 -13.53
N THR A 115 -14.78 8.03 -14.14
CA THR A 115 -14.44 6.85 -14.94
C THR A 115 -13.20 6.09 -14.48
N TYR A 116 -12.39 6.68 -13.60
CA TYR A 116 -11.14 6.09 -13.11
C TYR A 116 -10.90 6.41 -11.65
N VAL A 117 -10.29 5.45 -10.95
CA VAL A 117 -9.58 5.65 -9.69
C VAL A 117 -8.12 5.28 -9.94
N SER A 118 -7.19 6.14 -9.51
CA SER A 118 -5.75 5.89 -9.63
C SER A 118 -5.10 5.94 -8.27
N LEU A 119 -4.30 4.94 -7.97
CA LEU A 119 -3.45 4.86 -6.78
C LEU A 119 -2.03 5.25 -7.20
N LEU A 120 -1.47 6.26 -6.58
CA LEU A 120 -0.12 6.79 -6.85
C LEU A 120 0.70 6.54 -5.59
N PHE A 121 1.58 5.55 -5.62
CA PHE A 121 2.40 5.16 -4.48
C PHE A 121 3.61 6.08 -4.36
N GLU A 122 3.91 6.56 -3.15
CA GLU A 122 5.15 7.31 -2.89
C GLU A 122 6.37 6.42 -3.16
N LEU A 123 6.29 5.16 -2.74
CA LEU A 123 7.37 4.21 -2.94
C LEU A 123 7.59 3.93 -4.43
N ASN A 124 8.80 4.20 -4.90
CA ASN A 124 9.27 3.94 -6.28
C ASN A 124 8.41 4.59 -7.38
N THR A 125 7.57 5.57 -7.05
CA THR A 125 6.68 6.26 -8.01
C THR A 125 5.79 5.31 -8.82
N TRP A 126 5.41 4.16 -8.24
CA TRP A 126 4.47 3.25 -8.88
C TRP A 126 3.07 3.83 -8.91
N PHE A 127 2.31 3.40 -9.87
CA PHE A 127 0.90 3.77 -10.00
C PHE A 127 0.07 2.56 -10.40
N HIS A 128 -1.21 2.60 -10.05
CA HIS A 128 -2.19 1.61 -10.43
C HIS A 128 -3.48 2.31 -10.87
N VAL A 129 -3.95 2.04 -12.08
CA VAL A 129 -5.12 2.69 -12.67
C VAL A 129 -6.27 1.70 -12.74
N ILE A 130 -7.40 2.07 -12.18
CA ILE A 130 -8.60 1.25 -12.05
C ILE A 130 -9.72 1.91 -12.85
N PRO A 131 -10.07 1.42 -14.03
CA PRO A 131 -11.29 1.83 -14.73
C PRO A 131 -12.52 1.50 -13.88
N ILE A 132 -13.47 2.47 -13.80
CA ILE A 132 -14.74 2.31 -13.08
C ILE A 132 -15.93 2.69 -13.98
N ASP A 133 -15.74 2.61 -15.28
CA ASP A 133 -16.69 2.99 -16.31
C ASP A 133 -17.56 1.82 -16.82
N GLY A 134 -17.50 0.66 -16.15
CA GLY A 134 -18.28 -0.51 -16.44
C GLY A 134 -17.70 -1.42 -17.53
N ARG A 135 -16.45 -1.18 -17.97
CA ARG A 135 -15.77 -2.09 -18.88
C ARG A 135 -15.41 -3.42 -18.20
N ASP A 136 -15.27 -4.45 -19.00
CA ASP A 136 -14.76 -5.76 -18.59
C ASP A 136 -13.21 -5.77 -18.60
N HIS A 137 -12.63 -6.83 -18.02
CA HIS A 137 -11.19 -7.09 -18.15
C HIS A 137 -10.80 -7.30 -19.62
N PRO A 138 -9.60 -6.86 -20.04
CA PRO A 138 -9.11 -7.15 -21.39
C PRO A 138 -8.94 -8.67 -21.59
N GLU A 139 -9.45 -9.21 -22.69
CA GLU A 139 -9.40 -10.66 -22.97
C GLU A 139 -7.98 -11.19 -23.19
N ASP A 140 -7.12 -10.37 -23.84
CA ASP A 140 -5.75 -10.75 -24.25
C ASP A 140 -4.67 -9.90 -23.55
N ALA A 141 -4.89 -9.51 -22.29
CA ALA A 141 -3.91 -8.70 -21.57
C ALA A 141 -2.67 -9.52 -21.18
N ASN A 142 -1.49 -8.99 -21.46
CA ASN A 142 -0.25 -9.59 -20.95
C ASN A 142 -0.20 -9.48 -19.43
N PRO A 143 0.23 -10.54 -18.72
CA PRO A 143 0.41 -10.49 -17.27
C PRO A 143 1.36 -9.38 -16.84
N THR A 144 1.03 -8.71 -15.74
CA THR A 144 1.83 -7.60 -15.21
C THR A 144 2.15 -7.81 -13.72
N TRP A 145 3.03 -6.97 -13.17
CA TRP A 145 3.38 -6.97 -11.74
C TRP A 145 2.21 -6.57 -10.84
N PHE A 146 1.30 -5.74 -11.34
CA PHE A 146 0.17 -5.17 -10.61
C PHE A 146 -1.19 -5.72 -11.08
N GLY A 147 -1.18 -6.62 -12.08
CA GLY A 147 -2.40 -7.13 -12.69
C GLY A 147 -3.16 -6.08 -13.51
N HIS A 148 -4.35 -6.44 -13.92
CA HIS A 148 -5.32 -5.59 -14.63
C HIS A 148 -6.59 -5.49 -13.79
N SER A 149 -6.97 -4.27 -13.42
CA SER A 149 -8.11 -4.02 -12.55
C SER A 149 -9.30 -3.46 -13.31
N VAL A 150 -10.48 -3.83 -12.83
CA VAL A 150 -11.74 -3.15 -13.14
C VAL A 150 -12.48 -2.90 -11.83
N GLY A 151 -13.12 -1.76 -11.71
CA GLY A 151 -13.84 -1.37 -10.50
C GLY A 151 -15.32 -1.09 -10.79
N ARG A 152 -16.14 -1.31 -9.78
CA ARG A 152 -17.57 -0.95 -9.80
C ARG A 152 -18.01 -0.49 -8.42
N TRP A 153 -18.96 0.42 -8.39
CA TRP A 153 -19.57 0.85 -7.14
C TRP A 153 -20.73 -0.10 -6.76
N ASP A 154 -20.65 -0.63 -5.54
CA ASP A 154 -21.75 -1.30 -4.87
C ASP A 154 -22.22 -0.40 -3.71
N GLY A 155 -23.29 0.36 -3.96
CA GLY A 155 -23.70 1.43 -3.06
C GLY A 155 -22.58 2.48 -2.90
N ASP A 156 -22.04 2.60 -1.68
CA ASP A 156 -20.95 3.50 -1.30
C ASP A 156 -19.58 2.79 -1.20
N VAL A 157 -19.51 1.53 -1.58
CA VAL A 157 -18.27 0.74 -1.58
C VAL A 157 -17.75 0.61 -3.00
N LEU A 158 -16.49 0.97 -3.22
CA LEU A 158 -15.80 0.65 -4.46
C LEU A 158 -15.27 -0.78 -4.37
N VAL A 159 -15.77 -1.65 -5.24
CA VAL A 159 -15.31 -3.04 -5.40
C VAL A 159 -14.40 -3.11 -6.62
N VAL A 160 -13.19 -3.59 -6.45
CA VAL A 160 -12.17 -3.71 -7.50
C VAL A 160 -11.79 -5.17 -7.65
N GLU A 161 -11.88 -5.68 -8.87
CA GLU A 161 -11.37 -6.98 -9.24
C GLU A 161 -10.07 -6.82 -10.01
N THR A 162 -9.05 -7.62 -9.69
CA THR A 162 -7.74 -7.58 -10.35
C THR A 162 -7.31 -8.99 -10.71
N VAL A 163 -6.93 -9.20 -11.96
CA VAL A 163 -6.45 -10.47 -12.54
C VAL A 163 -5.22 -10.22 -13.41
N GLY A 164 -4.63 -11.27 -13.97
CA GLY A 164 -3.51 -11.15 -14.92
C GLY A 164 -2.20 -10.72 -14.25
N PHE A 165 -1.90 -11.30 -13.12
CA PHE A 165 -0.61 -11.18 -12.45
C PHE A 165 0.45 -12.06 -13.13
N ASN A 166 1.72 -11.67 -13.05
CA ASN A 166 2.81 -12.42 -13.65
C ASN A 166 3.41 -13.53 -12.75
N GLY A 167 2.89 -13.70 -11.53
CA GLY A 167 3.31 -14.75 -10.60
C GLY A 167 4.71 -14.58 -9.97
N TYR A 168 5.43 -13.50 -10.25
CA TYR A 168 6.81 -13.30 -9.76
C TYR A 168 6.90 -12.60 -8.41
N THR A 169 5.80 -12.10 -7.88
CA THR A 169 5.80 -11.34 -6.62
C THR A 169 5.41 -12.21 -5.43
N ARG A 170 5.39 -11.62 -4.25
CA ARG A 170 4.89 -12.22 -3.02
C ARG A 170 3.79 -11.31 -2.45
N LEU A 171 2.86 -11.89 -1.71
CA LEU A 171 1.73 -11.15 -1.13
C LEU A 171 2.18 -10.20 -0.02
N ASP A 172 3.24 -10.56 0.71
CA ASP A 172 3.79 -9.77 1.80
C ASP A 172 5.31 -9.89 1.93
N THR A 173 5.88 -9.28 2.98
CA THR A 173 7.32 -9.21 3.18
C THR A 173 7.92 -10.53 3.65
N ILE A 174 7.15 -11.36 4.36
CA ILE A 174 7.62 -12.68 4.78
C ILE A 174 7.52 -13.73 3.68
N GLY A 175 6.91 -13.38 2.52
CA GLY A 175 7.01 -14.14 1.30
C GLY A 175 5.86 -15.10 1.00
N HIS A 176 4.65 -14.87 1.52
CA HIS A 176 3.50 -15.68 1.15
C HIS A 176 3.32 -15.73 -0.37
N PRO A 177 3.23 -16.93 -0.96
CA PRO A 177 3.25 -17.12 -2.40
C PRO A 177 1.92 -16.75 -3.06
N HIS A 178 2.00 -16.46 -4.34
CA HIS A 178 0.86 -16.51 -5.26
C HIS A 178 1.34 -16.99 -6.63
N SER A 179 0.42 -17.46 -7.45
CA SER A 179 0.66 -17.85 -8.84
C SER A 179 0.22 -16.75 -9.83
N ASP A 180 0.29 -17.03 -11.11
CA ASP A 180 -0.28 -16.21 -12.17
C ASP A 180 -1.80 -16.35 -12.32
N GLU A 181 -2.41 -17.34 -11.64
CA GLU A 181 -3.87 -17.49 -11.52
C GLU A 181 -4.48 -16.63 -10.40
N LEU A 182 -3.67 -15.82 -9.72
CA LEU A 182 -4.14 -14.93 -8.66
C LEU A 182 -5.25 -14.01 -9.15
N ARG A 183 -6.36 -14.02 -8.42
CA ARG A 183 -7.46 -13.06 -8.51
C ARG A 183 -7.60 -12.33 -7.18
N LEU A 184 -7.67 -11.01 -7.22
CA LEU A 184 -7.93 -10.20 -6.04
C LEU A 184 -9.30 -9.56 -6.14
N VAL A 185 -10.03 -9.57 -5.02
CA VAL A 185 -11.23 -8.73 -4.85
C VAL A 185 -10.95 -7.77 -3.70
N GLN A 186 -10.87 -6.49 -4.03
CA GLN A 186 -10.54 -5.42 -3.10
C GLN A 186 -11.76 -4.53 -2.88
N THR A 187 -11.97 -4.08 -1.65
CA THR A 187 -13.03 -3.12 -1.35
C THR A 187 -12.46 -1.88 -0.67
N PHE A 188 -12.94 -0.71 -1.10
CA PHE A 188 -12.63 0.58 -0.51
C PHE A 188 -13.93 1.21 -0.03
N GLU A 189 -14.06 1.33 1.28
CA GLU A 189 -15.18 1.99 1.95
C GLU A 189 -14.66 3.21 2.70
N ARG A 190 -15.27 4.37 2.51
CA ARG A 190 -14.93 5.56 3.27
C ARG A 190 -15.98 5.80 4.33
N PRO A 191 -15.79 5.35 5.60
CA PRO A 191 -16.79 5.45 6.66
C PRO A 191 -16.93 6.89 7.20
N ASP A 192 -15.89 7.71 7.10
CA ASP A 192 -15.85 9.11 7.53
C ASP A 192 -14.84 9.93 6.70
N ALA A 193 -14.68 11.21 7.03
CA ALA A 193 -13.80 12.11 6.29
C ALA A 193 -12.31 11.69 6.36
N GLY A 194 -11.90 11.01 7.43
CA GLY A 194 -10.49 10.74 7.73
C GLY A 194 -10.05 9.30 7.51
N HIS A 195 -10.94 8.37 7.16
CA HIS A 195 -10.59 6.96 7.05
C HIS A 195 -11.06 6.33 5.73
N ILE A 196 -10.27 5.38 5.24
CA ILE A 196 -10.69 4.38 4.26
C ILE A 196 -10.52 3.01 4.91
N LYS A 197 -11.59 2.22 4.92
CA LYS A 197 -11.53 0.80 5.23
C LYS A 197 -11.20 0.05 3.94
N TYR A 198 -10.07 -0.60 3.95
CA TYR A 198 -9.61 -1.46 2.86
C TYR A 198 -9.74 -2.92 3.25
N THR A 199 -10.29 -3.73 2.35
CA THR A 199 -10.34 -5.18 2.52
C THR A 199 -9.87 -5.83 1.21
N VAL A 200 -9.16 -6.93 1.31
CA VAL A 200 -8.73 -7.71 0.16
C VAL A 200 -9.06 -9.18 0.39
N THR A 201 -9.61 -9.83 -0.63
CA THR A 201 -9.73 -11.28 -0.72
C THR A 201 -8.74 -11.76 -1.76
N VAL A 202 -7.92 -12.71 -1.36
CA VAL A 202 -6.92 -13.38 -2.20
C VAL A 202 -7.52 -14.71 -2.63
N ASP A 203 -7.75 -14.87 -3.93
CA ASP A 203 -8.29 -16.09 -4.54
C ASP A 203 -7.25 -16.60 -5.55
N ASP A 204 -6.55 -17.67 -5.18
CA ASP A 204 -5.50 -18.28 -5.99
C ASP A 204 -5.57 -19.80 -5.83
N PRO A 205 -6.27 -20.51 -6.72
CA PRO A 205 -6.51 -21.96 -6.58
C PRO A 205 -5.25 -22.82 -6.72
N ILE A 206 -4.16 -22.24 -7.23
CA ILE A 206 -2.85 -22.93 -7.27
C ILE A 206 -2.16 -22.85 -5.91
N ALA A 207 -2.25 -21.70 -5.23
CA ALA A 207 -1.57 -21.48 -3.97
C ALA A 207 -2.40 -21.87 -2.74
N TYR A 208 -3.73 -21.70 -2.80
CA TYR A 208 -4.65 -21.87 -1.67
C TYR A 208 -5.85 -22.74 -2.04
N THR A 209 -6.36 -23.51 -1.08
CA THR A 209 -7.54 -24.39 -1.27
C THR A 209 -8.87 -23.66 -1.13
N GLU A 210 -8.85 -22.47 -0.56
CA GLU A 210 -9.99 -21.55 -0.41
C GLU A 210 -9.47 -20.11 -0.32
N PRO A 211 -10.30 -19.08 -0.70
CA PRO A 211 -9.93 -17.68 -0.61
C PRO A 211 -9.73 -17.17 0.82
#